data_6828fc18b6474f15946d9399c7810528
#
_entry.id   6828fc18b6474f15946d9399c7810528
#
_cell.length_a   1.000
_cell.length_b   1.000
_cell.length_c   1.000
_cell.angle_alpha   90.00
_cell.angle_beta   90.00
_cell.angle_gamma   90.00
#
_symmetry.space_group_name_H-M   'P 1'
#
loop_
_entity.id
_entity.type
_entity.pdbx_description
1 polymer ?
#
loop_
_entity_poly.entity_id
_entity_poly.type
_entity_poly.pdbx_seq_one_letter_code
_entity_poly.pdbx_strand_id
1 'polypeptide(L)'
;FLLPFIAILFLAACGDEDTTPVVNKDTDNSAEESVESAYPKTFVDGRGKEVTFNEKPTKIVSTTLAVDEFLVDLVAPENILAVTQMSTDAGISNVAGKTDAIDTKFETVTAEQVLALNPDLVIIPSYVSGEVLDQIESAGITTYQVVDDSSFEGILKTVETLGQIVGEEENAATLVADIKKRIDTLEANAEKVETKPRVLYYTEYLSSVTDNTTIGEMIHLAGGTNVITEAGIVGDSYPDYPNVSKEVLVQLKPEVIFTTAWGAPEGEPAFVTEWKNDPALADVPAIKNGKIYVLDSANITTASHYVIEGAEEMAAILSQE
;
A
#
# COMPACT_ATOMS: atom_id res chain seq x y z
N PHE A 1 26.53 44.36 48.02
CA PHE A 1 26.46 43.87 49.41
C PHE A 1 26.48 42.34 49.36
N LEU A 2 27.62 41.75 49.49
CA LEU A 2 28.23 41.01 50.60
C LEU A 2 27.59 39.63 50.89
N LEU A 3 28.42 38.65 50.57
CA LEU A 3 28.48 37.26 51.04
C LEU A 3 28.46 37.15 52.59
N PRO A 4 28.31 35.97 53.24
CA PRO A 4 29.41 34.99 53.25
C PRO A 4 29.00 33.48 53.19
N PHE A 5 29.90 32.70 52.63
CA PHE A 5 30.53 31.43 52.97
C PHE A 5 30.33 30.89 54.40
N ILE A 6 29.98 29.59 54.53
CA ILE A 6 30.44 28.74 55.61
C ILE A 6 30.70 27.33 55.05
N ALA A 7 31.98 26.92 55.10
CA ALA A 7 32.45 25.56 54.93
C ALA A 7 32.57 24.88 56.29
N ILE A 8 32.18 23.63 56.42
CA ILE A 8 32.57 22.79 57.55
C ILE A 8 33.10 21.45 57.02
N LEU A 9 34.41 21.25 57.27
CA LEU A 9 35.14 19.98 57.20
C LEU A 9 35.05 19.28 58.55
N PHE A 10 34.96 17.92 58.56
CA PHE A 10 35.53 17.03 59.58
C PHE A 10 35.53 15.61 59.04
N LEU A 11 36.62 15.07 58.71
CA LEU A 11 37.64 14.23 59.31
C LEU A 11 37.27 12.74 59.48
N ALA A 12 38.19 11.96 58.94
CA ALA A 12 38.29 10.53 58.80
C ALA A 12 38.43 9.74 60.14
N ALA A 13 38.05 8.48 60.15
CA ALA A 13 38.61 7.45 60.98
C ALA A 13 38.63 6.11 60.26
N CYS A 14 39.84 5.51 60.17
CA CYS A 14 40.07 4.16 59.64
C CYS A 14 39.61 3.08 60.60
N GLY A 15 39.28 1.90 60.06
CA GLY A 15 39.15 0.63 60.77
C GLY A 15 39.09 -0.49 59.74
N ASP A 16 40.20 -1.24 59.62
CA ASP A 16 40.33 -2.50 58.86
C ASP A 16 39.46 -3.59 59.47
N GLU A 17 38.83 -4.40 58.64
CA GLU A 17 38.80 -5.87 58.78
C GLU A 17 38.22 -6.56 57.53
N ASP A 18 38.94 -7.60 57.09
CA ASP A 18 38.71 -8.51 56.00
C ASP A 18 37.32 -9.13 55.97
N THR A 19 36.64 -9.08 54.81
CA THR A 19 35.77 -10.20 54.35
C THR A 19 35.57 -10.16 52.83
N THR A 20 35.74 -11.31 52.22
CA THR A 20 35.64 -11.71 50.81
C THR A 20 34.50 -11.12 49.99
N PRO A 21 34.69 -10.88 48.65
CA PRO A 21 33.66 -10.29 47.80
C PRO A 21 32.60 -11.34 47.41
N VAL A 22 31.37 -11.09 47.83
CA VAL A 22 30.17 -11.72 47.23
C VAL A 22 29.93 -11.05 45.90
N VAL A 23 30.04 -11.80 44.80
CA VAL A 23 29.66 -11.40 43.46
C VAL A 23 28.13 -11.29 43.42
N ASN A 24 27.60 -10.11 43.57
CA ASN A 24 26.22 -9.82 43.14
C ASN A 24 26.22 -9.73 41.62
N LYS A 25 25.57 -10.69 40.99
CA LYS A 25 25.13 -10.64 39.62
C LYS A 25 24.01 -9.60 39.55
N ASP A 26 24.34 -8.36 39.21
CA ASP A 26 23.36 -7.39 38.75
C ASP A 26 22.78 -7.97 37.45
N THR A 27 21.59 -8.47 37.57
CA THR A 27 20.70 -8.79 36.43
C THR A 27 20.26 -7.43 35.93
N ASP A 28 20.97 -6.94 34.91
CA ASP A 28 20.50 -5.81 34.08
C ASP A 28 19.23 -6.27 33.37
N ASN A 29 18.10 -6.01 34.01
CA ASN A 29 16.77 -6.20 33.47
C ASN A 29 16.41 -4.87 32.81
N SER A 30 17.06 -4.57 31.68
CA SER A 30 16.54 -3.59 30.73
C SER A 30 15.25 -4.16 30.15
N ALA A 31 14.15 -3.99 30.87
CA ALA A 31 12.84 -4.03 30.29
C ALA A 31 12.81 -2.92 29.22
N GLU A 32 12.85 -3.30 27.97
CA GLU A 32 12.38 -2.43 26.90
C GLU A 32 10.94 -2.04 27.28
N GLU A 33 10.76 -0.83 27.80
CA GLU A 33 9.46 -0.19 27.88
C GLU A 33 8.99 -0.04 26.43
N SER A 34 8.17 -0.98 25.98
CA SER A 34 7.33 -0.76 24.81
C SER A 34 6.54 0.52 25.10
N VAL A 35 6.80 1.57 24.33
CA VAL A 35 6.02 2.81 24.39
C VAL A 35 4.63 2.44 23.92
N GLU A 36 3.76 2.07 24.87
CA GLU A 36 2.37 1.78 24.59
C GLU A 36 1.76 3.05 24.01
N SER A 37 1.38 2.99 22.74
CA SER A 37 0.83 4.09 21.98
C SER A 37 -0.40 4.67 22.68
N ALA A 38 -0.27 5.87 23.23
CA ALA A 38 -1.30 6.46 24.11
C ALA A 38 -2.57 6.82 23.33
N TYR A 39 -3.70 6.27 23.73
CA TYR A 39 -5.04 6.70 23.32
C TYR A 39 -5.59 7.72 24.35
N PRO A 40 -6.55 8.61 23.99
CA PRO A 40 -7.26 8.66 22.70
C PRO A 40 -6.45 9.28 21.56
N LYS A 41 -6.76 8.86 20.31
CA LYS A 41 -6.20 9.42 19.08
C LYS A 41 -7.32 9.88 18.16
N THR A 42 -7.13 11.03 17.50
CA THR A 42 -8.10 11.59 16.56
C THR A 42 -7.48 11.77 15.18
N PHE A 43 -8.18 11.32 14.14
CA PHE A 43 -7.78 11.42 12.75
C PHE A 43 -8.92 12.00 11.92
N VAL A 44 -8.57 12.67 10.82
CA VAL A 44 -9.53 13.06 9.80
C VAL A 44 -9.55 11.97 8.72
N ASP A 45 -10.71 11.42 8.45
CA ASP A 45 -10.89 10.37 7.44
C ASP A 45 -11.07 10.94 6.02
N GLY A 46 -11.20 10.07 5.02
CA GLY A 46 -11.36 10.43 3.61
C GLY A 46 -12.60 11.26 3.29
N ARG A 47 -13.56 11.34 4.21
CA ARG A 47 -14.76 12.20 4.11
C ARG A 47 -14.55 13.56 4.75
N GLY A 48 -13.40 13.84 5.35
CA GLY A 48 -13.14 15.00 6.17
C GLY A 48 -13.78 14.96 7.56
N LYS A 49 -14.21 13.76 8.02
CA LYS A 49 -14.81 13.55 9.34
C LYS A 49 -13.71 13.26 10.37
N GLU A 50 -13.77 13.95 11.52
CA GLU A 50 -12.95 13.60 12.67
C GLU A 50 -13.45 12.30 13.31
N VAL A 51 -12.55 11.33 13.43
CA VAL A 51 -12.79 10.02 14.06
C VAL A 51 -11.84 9.88 15.24
N THR A 52 -12.41 9.69 16.45
CA THR A 52 -11.64 9.53 17.69
C THR A 52 -11.67 8.09 18.16
N PHE A 53 -10.50 7.52 18.34
CA PHE A 53 -10.28 6.20 18.93
C PHE A 53 -9.91 6.38 20.39
N ASN A 54 -10.77 5.93 21.30
CA ASN A 54 -10.54 6.05 22.75
C ASN A 54 -9.59 4.97 23.29
N GLU A 55 -9.49 3.86 22.57
CA GLU A 55 -8.65 2.70 22.89
C GLU A 55 -8.16 2.05 21.60
N LYS A 56 -7.17 1.15 21.69
CA LYS A 56 -6.64 0.38 20.54
C LYS A 56 -7.74 -0.52 19.98
N PRO A 57 -8.07 -0.41 18.66
CA PRO A 57 -8.96 -1.36 18.01
C PRO A 57 -8.39 -2.79 18.02
N THR A 58 -9.24 -3.77 18.36
CA THR A 58 -8.87 -5.20 18.42
C THR A 58 -9.84 -6.12 17.69
N LYS A 59 -10.91 -5.55 17.10
CA LYS A 59 -11.94 -6.25 16.34
C LYS A 59 -12.18 -5.52 15.03
N ILE A 60 -11.27 -5.72 14.09
CA ILE A 60 -11.20 -4.93 12.88
C ILE A 60 -11.86 -5.68 11.72
N VAL A 61 -12.67 -4.98 10.95
CA VAL A 61 -13.27 -5.49 9.70
C VAL A 61 -12.70 -4.71 8.52
N SER A 62 -12.19 -5.44 7.55
CA SER A 62 -11.83 -4.94 6.23
C SER A 62 -12.97 -5.07 5.25
N THR A 63 -13.06 -4.15 4.29
CA THR A 63 -14.13 -4.13 3.30
C THR A 63 -13.66 -4.15 1.85
N THR A 64 -12.34 -4.15 1.62
CA THR A 64 -11.74 -4.23 0.27
C THR A 64 -10.41 -4.96 0.30
N LEU A 65 -9.98 -5.46 -0.85
CA LEU A 65 -8.69 -6.14 -0.98
C LEU A 65 -7.51 -5.27 -0.53
N ALA A 66 -7.49 -3.98 -0.89
CA ALA A 66 -6.41 -3.09 -0.48
C ALA A 66 -6.32 -2.96 1.06
N VAL A 67 -7.47 -2.87 1.74
CA VAL A 67 -7.52 -2.83 3.21
C VAL A 67 -7.14 -4.18 3.81
N ASP A 68 -7.51 -5.31 3.18
CA ASP A 68 -7.06 -6.65 3.60
C ASP A 68 -5.52 -6.71 3.61
N GLU A 69 -4.90 -6.24 2.53
CA GLU A 69 -3.46 -6.22 2.35
C GLU A 69 -2.76 -5.33 3.39
N PHE A 70 -3.28 -4.14 3.68
CA PHE A 70 -2.75 -3.29 4.74
C PHE A 70 -2.83 -3.97 6.11
N LEU A 71 -3.99 -4.51 6.46
CA LEU A 71 -4.22 -5.06 7.79
C LEU A 71 -3.39 -6.31 8.06
N VAL A 72 -3.29 -7.21 7.09
CA VAL A 72 -2.55 -8.49 7.26
C VAL A 72 -1.07 -8.25 7.57
N ASP A 73 -0.48 -7.17 7.06
CA ASP A 73 0.92 -6.84 7.31
C ASP A 73 1.12 -5.89 8.51
N LEU A 74 0.05 -5.26 9.01
CA LEU A 74 0.11 -4.35 10.16
C LEU A 74 -0.27 -5.01 11.48
N VAL A 75 -1.31 -5.85 11.51
CA VAL A 75 -1.88 -6.37 12.76
C VAL A 75 -1.89 -7.89 12.81
N ALA A 76 -1.90 -8.43 14.03
CA ALA A 76 -2.03 -9.86 14.25
C ALA A 76 -3.38 -10.39 13.73
N PRO A 77 -3.43 -11.60 13.10
CA PRO A 77 -4.64 -12.15 12.49
C PRO A 77 -5.85 -12.24 13.43
N GLU A 78 -5.63 -12.46 14.72
CA GLU A 78 -6.68 -12.52 15.74
C GLU A 78 -7.43 -11.20 15.95
N ASN A 79 -6.87 -10.08 15.51
CA ASN A 79 -7.50 -8.76 15.56
C ASN A 79 -8.32 -8.45 14.31
N ILE A 80 -8.27 -9.30 13.27
CA ILE A 80 -9.00 -9.14 12.02
C ILE A 80 -10.20 -10.08 12.03
N LEU A 81 -11.42 -9.53 12.20
CA LEU A 81 -12.65 -10.34 12.25
C LEU A 81 -13.09 -10.83 10.88
N ALA A 82 -12.86 -10.03 9.85
CA ALA A 82 -13.24 -10.36 8.48
C ALA A 82 -12.37 -9.62 7.45
N VAL A 83 -12.19 -10.29 6.32
CA VAL A 83 -11.57 -9.80 5.08
C VAL A 83 -12.48 -10.07 3.90
N THR A 84 -12.12 -9.60 2.72
CA THR A 84 -12.86 -9.93 1.49
C THR A 84 -12.49 -11.32 0.97
N GLN A 85 -13.40 -11.95 0.22
CA GLN A 85 -13.11 -13.20 -0.49
C GLN A 85 -11.99 -13.02 -1.52
N MET A 86 -11.82 -11.81 -2.06
CA MET A 86 -10.75 -11.47 -3.00
C MET A 86 -9.36 -11.71 -2.42
N SER A 87 -9.18 -11.55 -1.11
CA SER A 87 -7.89 -11.79 -0.43
C SER A 87 -7.38 -13.23 -0.52
N THR A 88 -8.23 -14.19 -0.91
CA THR A 88 -7.85 -15.60 -1.06
C THR A 88 -7.45 -16.00 -2.48
N ASP A 89 -7.65 -15.12 -3.45
CA ASP A 89 -7.34 -15.37 -4.86
C ASP A 89 -5.92 -14.90 -5.19
N ALA A 90 -5.01 -15.86 -5.36
CA ALA A 90 -3.60 -15.58 -5.68
C ALA A 90 -3.39 -14.88 -7.03
N GLY A 91 -4.41 -14.85 -7.92
CA GLY A 91 -4.31 -14.14 -9.20
C GLY A 91 -4.54 -12.63 -9.09
N ILE A 92 -5.01 -12.13 -7.93
CA ILE A 92 -5.31 -10.71 -7.71
C ILE A 92 -4.88 -10.18 -6.33
N SER A 93 -4.41 -11.06 -5.42
CA SER A 93 -4.11 -10.73 -4.02
C SER A 93 -2.68 -11.09 -3.66
N ASN A 94 -1.98 -10.17 -3.06
CA ASN A 94 -0.63 -10.36 -2.50
C ASN A 94 -0.63 -11.06 -1.13
N VAL A 95 -1.81 -11.26 -0.54
CA VAL A 95 -1.98 -11.85 0.79
C VAL A 95 -2.73 -13.20 0.76
N ALA A 96 -2.89 -13.80 -0.42
CA ALA A 96 -3.44 -15.14 -0.55
C ALA A 96 -2.62 -16.13 0.31
N GLY A 97 -3.32 -16.92 1.12
CA GLY A 97 -2.70 -17.82 2.12
C GLY A 97 -2.39 -17.15 3.47
N LYS A 98 -2.05 -15.85 3.51
CA LYS A 98 -1.87 -15.12 4.78
C LYS A 98 -3.21 -14.92 5.53
N THR A 99 -4.31 -14.87 4.81
CA THR A 99 -5.67 -14.68 5.35
C THR A 99 -6.35 -15.99 5.79
N ASP A 100 -5.71 -17.14 5.65
CA ASP A 100 -6.32 -18.45 5.95
C ASP A 100 -6.79 -18.58 7.41
N ALA A 101 -6.10 -17.91 8.34
CA ALA A 101 -6.44 -17.90 9.76
C ALA A 101 -7.67 -17.02 10.10
N ILE A 102 -8.18 -16.21 9.16
CA ILE A 102 -9.33 -15.34 9.36
C ILE A 102 -10.57 -16.08 8.87
N ASP A 103 -11.50 -16.39 9.79
CA ASP A 103 -12.65 -17.27 9.47
C ASP A 103 -13.66 -16.63 8.50
N THR A 104 -13.92 -15.33 8.66
CA THR A 104 -14.95 -14.64 7.87
C THR A 104 -14.38 -13.98 6.63
N LYS A 105 -14.93 -14.34 5.47
CA LYS A 105 -14.60 -13.76 4.17
C LYS A 105 -15.86 -13.28 3.46
N PHE A 106 -15.89 -11.99 3.10
CA PHE A 106 -17.04 -11.40 2.43
C PHE A 106 -16.94 -11.52 0.90
N GLU A 107 -17.89 -12.18 0.27
CA GLU A 107 -18.08 -12.05 -1.20
C GLU A 107 -18.63 -10.66 -1.56
N THR A 108 -19.55 -10.17 -0.73
CA THR A 108 -20.11 -8.82 -0.80
C THR A 108 -20.26 -8.29 0.61
N VAL A 109 -19.80 -7.08 0.87
CA VAL A 109 -19.90 -6.45 2.18
C VAL A 109 -21.30 -5.86 2.36
N THR A 110 -22.02 -6.32 3.39
CA THR A 110 -23.31 -5.76 3.77
C THR A 110 -23.28 -5.28 5.23
N ALA A 111 -24.09 -4.26 5.55
CA ALA A 111 -24.19 -3.77 6.91
C ALA A 111 -24.60 -4.88 7.92
N GLU A 112 -25.54 -5.75 7.55
CA GLU A 112 -25.99 -6.86 8.37
C GLU A 112 -24.85 -7.80 8.76
N GLN A 113 -24.02 -8.20 7.79
CA GLN A 113 -22.88 -9.09 8.03
C GLN A 113 -21.85 -8.43 8.94
N VAL A 114 -21.54 -7.14 8.72
CA VAL A 114 -20.60 -6.37 9.55
C VAL A 114 -21.13 -6.25 10.99
N LEU A 115 -22.40 -5.87 11.16
CA LEU A 115 -23.03 -5.71 12.47
C LEU A 115 -23.05 -7.02 13.26
N ALA A 116 -23.25 -8.17 12.62
CA ALA A 116 -23.24 -9.48 13.25
C ALA A 116 -21.89 -9.83 13.91
N LEU A 117 -20.78 -9.28 13.41
CA LEU A 117 -19.43 -9.48 13.96
C LEU A 117 -19.15 -8.60 15.18
N ASN A 118 -19.96 -7.55 15.42
CA ASN A 118 -19.75 -6.56 16.48
C ASN A 118 -18.30 -6.02 16.53
N PRO A 119 -17.80 -5.43 15.44
CA PRO A 119 -16.45 -4.88 15.38
C PRO A 119 -16.34 -3.58 16.19
N ASP A 120 -15.12 -3.22 16.57
CA ASP A 120 -14.79 -1.91 17.13
C ASP A 120 -14.27 -0.92 16.05
N LEU A 121 -13.83 -1.45 14.90
CA LEU A 121 -13.40 -0.65 13.74
C LEU A 121 -13.79 -1.34 12.42
N VAL A 122 -14.34 -0.55 11.50
CA VAL A 122 -14.52 -0.93 10.09
C VAL A 122 -13.73 0.02 9.22
N ILE A 123 -12.79 -0.49 8.44
CA ILE A 123 -12.02 0.31 7.49
C ILE A 123 -12.63 0.17 6.09
N ILE A 124 -12.89 1.30 5.46
CA ILE A 124 -13.55 1.40 4.17
C ILE A 124 -12.69 2.16 3.16
N PRO A 125 -12.75 1.83 1.86
CA PRO A 125 -11.99 2.53 0.85
C PRO A 125 -12.56 3.91 0.54
N SER A 126 -11.79 4.73 -0.17
CA SER A 126 -12.13 6.10 -0.52
C SER A 126 -13.41 6.23 -1.37
N TYR A 127 -13.73 5.21 -2.16
CA TYR A 127 -14.85 5.22 -3.13
C TYR A 127 -16.16 4.64 -2.60
N VAL A 128 -16.21 4.07 -1.40
CA VAL A 128 -17.46 3.58 -0.81
C VAL A 128 -18.23 4.73 -0.21
N SER A 129 -19.47 4.89 -0.65
CA SER A 129 -20.38 5.92 -0.15
C SER A 129 -21.71 5.33 0.34
N GLY A 130 -22.35 6.06 1.24
CA GLY A 130 -23.78 6.05 1.41
C GLY A 130 -24.33 5.00 2.35
N GLU A 131 -25.38 4.30 1.91
CA GLU A 131 -26.35 3.63 2.78
C GLU A 131 -25.76 2.54 3.70
N VAL A 132 -24.80 1.75 3.21
CA VAL A 132 -24.15 0.70 4.02
C VAL A 132 -23.37 1.31 5.17
N LEU A 133 -22.63 2.38 4.89
CA LEU A 133 -21.83 3.10 5.86
C LEU A 133 -22.71 3.76 6.92
N ASP A 134 -23.79 4.44 6.48
CA ASP A 134 -24.75 5.09 7.37
C ASP A 134 -25.42 4.08 8.33
N GLN A 135 -25.72 2.87 7.85
CA GLN A 135 -26.29 1.81 8.67
C GLN A 135 -25.29 1.32 9.73
N ILE A 136 -24.00 1.12 9.36
CA ILE A 136 -22.94 0.71 10.29
C ILE A 136 -22.73 1.76 11.37
N GLU A 137 -22.61 3.03 10.98
CA GLU A 137 -22.41 4.16 11.91
C GLU A 137 -23.60 4.40 12.82
N SER A 138 -24.83 4.26 12.30
CA SER A 138 -26.06 4.39 13.08
C SER A 138 -26.19 3.32 14.18
N ALA A 139 -25.52 2.18 14.02
CA ALA A 139 -25.42 1.13 15.04
C ALA A 139 -24.33 1.41 16.09
N GLY A 140 -23.61 2.53 15.96
CA GLY A 140 -22.56 2.95 16.92
C GLY A 140 -21.18 2.32 16.66
N ILE A 141 -20.97 1.70 15.51
CA ILE A 141 -19.67 1.14 15.12
C ILE A 141 -18.79 2.24 14.53
N THR A 142 -17.54 2.30 14.96
CA THR A 142 -16.57 3.26 14.41
C THR A 142 -16.15 2.84 13.00
N THR A 143 -16.25 3.77 12.05
CA THR A 143 -15.76 3.59 10.69
C THR A 143 -14.62 4.55 10.41
N TYR A 144 -13.65 4.13 9.62
CA TYR A 144 -12.58 4.99 9.11
C TYR A 144 -12.46 4.81 7.59
N GLN A 145 -12.64 5.90 6.84
CA GLN A 145 -12.44 5.88 5.40
C GLN A 145 -11.00 6.25 5.06
N VAL A 146 -10.35 5.43 4.23
CA VAL A 146 -9.01 5.73 3.70
C VAL A 146 -9.02 7.08 2.98
N VAL A 147 -7.97 7.89 3.18
CA VAL A 147 -7.90 9.26 2.64
C VAL A 147 -7.46 9.27 1.18
N ASP A 148 -6.37 8.59 0.86
CA ASP A 148 -5.77 8.52 -0.47
C ASP A 148 -5.10 7.17 -0.68
N ASP A 149 -5.47 6.51 -1.77
CA ASP A 149 -4.93 5.25 -2.25
C ASP A 149 -4.56 5.30 -3.75
N SER A 150 -4.49 6.52 -4.32
CA SER A 150 -4.30 6.77 -5.74
C SER A 150 -2.84 7.08 -6.14
N SER A 151 -1.95 7.26 -5.17
CA SER A 151 -0.53 7.57 -5.38
C SER A 151 0.35 6.80 -4.40
N PHE A 152 1.63 6.62 -4.71
CA PHE A 152 2.58 5.99 -3.77
C PHE A 152 2.68 6.79 -2.46
N GLU A 153 2.72 8.12 -2.53
CA GLU A 153 2.75 8.96 -1.34
C GLU A 153 1.48 8.77 -0.49
N GLY A 154 0.30 8.77 -1.11
CA GLY A 154 -0.99 8.56 -0.43
C GLY A 154 -1.07 7.17 0.22
N ILE A 155 -0.61 6.13 -0.47
CA ILE A 155 -0.55 4.76 0.05
C ILE A 155 0.37 4.67 1.27
N LEU A 156 1.59 5.23 1.19
CA LEU A 156 2.51 5.23 2.33
C LEU A 156 1.95 5.99 3.53
N LYS A 157 1.26 7.11 3.27
CA LYS A 157 0.57 7.87 4.31
C LYS A 157 -0.59 7.08 4.92
N THR A 158 -1.29 6.28 4.13
CA THR A 158 -2.34 5.37 4.60
C THR A 158 -1.77 4.30 5.52
N VAL A 159 -0.63 3.68 5.17
CA VAL A 159 0.08 2.72 6.05
C VAL A 159 0.45 3.37 7.39
N GLU A 160 1.06 4.57 7.37
CA GLU A 160 1.43 5.30 8.59
C GLU A 160 0.20 5.60 9.45
N THR A 161 -0.89 6.05 8.83
CA THR A 161 -2.12 6.43 9.55
C THR A 161 -2.82 5.20 10.13
N LEU A 162 -2.95 4.12 9.37
CA LEU A 162 -3.53 2.87 9.85
C LEU A 162 -2.69 2.29 10.99
N GLY A 163 -1.36 2.29 10.88
CA GLY A 163 -0.47 1.89 11.96
C GLY A 163 -0.72 2.66 13.26
N GLN A 164 -0.93 3.99 13.16
CA GLN A 164 -1.27 4.81 14.32
C GLN A 164 -2.66 4.50 14.88
N ILE A 165 -3.65 4.26 14.03
CA ILE A 165 -5.02 3.93 14.44
C ILE A 165 -5.07 2.60 15.19
N VAL A 166 -4.35 1.59 14.68
CA VAL A 166 -4.36 0.23 15.25
C VAL A 166 -3.25 0.00 16.28
N GLY A 167 -2.46 1.04 16.63
CA GLY A 167 -1.38 0.96 17.64
C GLY A 167 -0.22 0.06 17.23
N GLU A 168 0.13 0.08 15.94
CA GLU A 168 1.22 -0.69 15.31
C GLU A 168 2.18 0.27 14.57
N GLU A 169 2.53 1.39 15.19
CA GLU A 169 3.34 2.45 14.59
C GLU A 169 4.72 1.98 14.16
N GLU A 170 5.33 1.08 14.93
CA GLU A 170 6.66 0.55 14.64
C GLU A 170 6.65 -0.36 13.41
N ASN A 171 5.63 -1.22 13.31
CA ASN A 171 5.43 -2.08 12.15
C ASN A 171 5.18 -1.23 10.90
N ALA A 172 4.31 -0.23 10.99
CA ALA A 172 4.02 0.70 9.90
C ALA A 172 5.27 1.48 9.46
N ALA A 173 6.03 2.01 10.42
CA ALA A 173 7.27 2.74 10.12
C ALA A 173 8.32 1.86 9.44
N THR A 174 8.45 0.60 9.85
CA THR A 174 9.35 -0.37 9.23
C THR A 174 8.94 -0.66 7.79
N LEU A 175 7.65 -0.92 7.55
CA LEU A 175 7.10 -1.17 6.22
C LEU A 175 7.30 0.03 5.28
N VAL A 176 6.96 1.23 5.76
CA VAL A 176 7.14 2.49 5.00
C VAL A 176 8.61 2.74 4.68
N ALA A 177 9.53 2.50 5.62
CA ALA A 177 10.95 2.70 5.40
C ALA A 177 11.51 1.73 4.34
N ASP A 178 11.06 0.47 4.33
CA ASP A 178 11.44 -0.51 3.31
C ASP A 178 10.97 -0.06 1.92
N ILE A 179 9.70 0.31 1.79
CA ILE A 179 9.15 0.75 0.50
C ILE A 179 9.84 2.01 -0.01
N LYS A 180 10.07 3.01 0.85
CA LYS A 180 10.81 4.24 0.47
C LYS A 180 12.20 3.91 -0.07
N LYS A 181 12.93 3.00 0.58
CA LYS A 181 14.23 2.54 0.11
C LYS A 181 14.17 1.86 -1.26
N ARG A 182 13.12 1.10 -1.52
CA ARG A 182 12.90 0.44 -2.83
C ARG A 182 12.58 1.48 -3.90
N ILE A 183 11.73 2.48 -3.60
CA ILE A 183 11.46 3.64 -4.47
C ILE A 183 12.76 4.37 -4.81
N ASP A 184 13.57 4.76 -3.81
CA ASP A 184 14.87 5.44 -4.01
C ASP A 184 15.78 4.63 -4.95
N THR A 185 15.75 3.30 -4.82
CA THR A 185 16.56 2.41 -5.68
C THR A 185 16.07 2.42 -7.13
N LEU A 186 14.74 2.38 -7.34
CA LEU A 186 14.14 2.45 -8.68
C LEU A 186 14.43 3.79 -9.32
N GLU A 187 14.23 4.90 -8.61
CA GLU A 187 14.53 6.26 -9.10
C GLU A 187 15.99 6.40 -9.51
N ALA A 188 16.93 5.97 -8.65
CA ALA A 188 18.36 6.01 -8.95
C ALA A 188 18.77 5.16 -10.17
N ASN A 189 18.01 4.10 -10.48
CA ASN A 189 18.21 3.29 -11.69
C ASN A 189 17.56 3.96 -12.90
N ALA A 190 16.34 4.49 -12.78
CA ALA A 190 15.64 5.21 -13.83
C ALA A 190 16.39 6.46 -14.33
N GLU A 191 17.13 7.15 -13.42
CA GLU A 191 18.01 8.28 -13.79
C GLU A 191 19.18 7.90 -14.67
N LYS A 192 19.63 6.64 -14.67
CA LYS A 192 20.74 6.14 -15.48
C LYS A 192 20.31 5.74 -16.89
N VAL A 193 19.01 5.68 -17.16
CA VAL A 193 18.46 5.32 -18.46
C VAL A 193 18.58 6.51 -19.40
N GLU A 194 19.50 6.44 -20.37
CA GLU A 194 19.76 7.53 -21.33
C GLU A 194 18.58 7.76 -22.27
N THR A 195 17.92 6.70 -22.71
CA THR A 195 16.73 6.77 -23.56
C THR A 195 15.61 5.98 -22.92
N LYS A 196 14.64 6.70 -22.37
CA LYS A 196 13.50 6.08 -21.71
C LYS A 196 12.56 5.46 -22.72
N PRO A 197 12.24 4.15 -22.64
CA PRO A 197 11.31 3.51 -23.57
C PRO A 197 9.91 4.13 -23.42
N ARG A 198 9.20 4.23 -24.55
CA ARG A 198 7.84 4.75 -24.62
C ARG A 198 6.84 3.65 -24.29
N VAL A 199 6.20 3.76 -23.15
CA VAL A 199 5.36 2.73 -22.53
C VAL A 199 3.89 3.10 -22.62
N LEU A 200 3.05 2.12 -22.99
CA LEU A 200 1.60 2.16 -22.83
C LEU A 200 1.18 1.09 -21.84
N TYR A 201 0.42 1.44 -20.80
CA TYR A 201 -0.38 0.48 -20.07
C TYR A 201 -1.77 0.41 -20.73
N TYR A 202 -2.31 -0.80 -20.93
CA TYR A 202 -3.57 -0.97 -21.62
C TYR A 202 -4.38 -2.13 -21.04
N THR A 203 -5.69 -1.92 -20.89
CA THR A 203 -6.62 -2.92 -20.36
C THR A 203 -7.53 -3.47 -21.44
N GLU A 204 -8.14 -4.65 -21.21
CA GLU A 204 -9.16 -5.23 -22.09
C GLU A 204 -10.41 -4.33 -22.26
N TYR A 205 -10.61 -3.37 -21.34
CA TYR A 205 -11.70 -2.39 -21.38
C TYR A 205 -11.38 -1.17 -22.25
N LEU A 206 -10.36 -1.24 -23.10
CA LEU A 206 -9.88 -0.18 -23.99
C LEU A 206 -9.42 1.07 -23.23
N SER A 207 -9.04 0.96 -21.98
CA SER A 207 -8.56 2.08 -21.16
C SER A 207 -7.07 2.02 -20.92
N SER A 208 -6.50 3.18 -20.69
CA SER A 208 -5.11 3.39 -20.26
C SER A 208 -5.08 4.28 -19.02
N VAL A 209 -3.91 4.75 -18.63
CA VAL A 209 -3.70 5.56 -17.43
C VAL A 209 -2.82 6.77 -17.72
N THR A 210 -3.03 7.87 -16.99
CA THR A 210 -2.10 9.00 -16.95
C THR A 210 -1.07 8.82 -15.82
N ASP A 211 -0.12 9.74 -15.73
CA ASP A 211 0.91 9.76 -14.68
C ASP A 211 0.34 10.06 -13.27
N ASN A 212 -0.91 10.52 -13.18
CA ASN A 212 -1.57 10.81 -11.90
C ASN A 212 -2.15 9.55 -11.22
N THR A 213 -1.80 8.36 -11.69
CA THR A 213 -2.23 7.08 -11.12
C THR A 213 -1.02 6.30 -10.61
N THR A 214 -1.24 5.36 -9.69
CA THR A 214 -0.18 4.44 -9.20
C THR A 214 0.52 3.71 -10.35
N ILE A 215 -0.22 3.27 -11.38
CA ILE A 215 0.37 2.61 -12.56
C ILE A 215 1.21 3.58 -13.39
N GLY A 216 0.78 4.83 -13.52
CA GLY A 216 1.59 5.87 -14.15
C GLY A 216 2.89 6.15 -13.41
N GLU A 217 2.83 6.24 -12.06
CA GLU A 217 4.01 6.34 -11.22
C GLU A 217 4.92 5.11 -11.35
N MET A 218 4.38 3.87 -11.42
CA MET A 218 5.16 2.65 -11.67
C MET A 218 5.95 2.74 -12.97
N ILE A 219 5.33 3.23 -14.07
CA ILE A 219 6.02 3.42 -15.35
C ILE A 219 7.22 4.36 -15.20
N HIS A 220 7.06 5.46 -14.46
CA HIS A 220 8.16 6.40 -14.21
C HIS A 220 9.26 5.80 -13.33
N LEU A 221 8.91 5.14 -12.24
CA LEU A 221 9.85 4.46 -11.36
C LEU A 221 10.62 3.35 -12.08
N ALA A 222 9.97 2.70 -13.06
CA ALA A 222 10.60 1.71 -13.93
C ALA A 222 11.53 2.31 -15.00
N GLY A 223 11.61 3.64 -15.12
CA GLY A 223 12.43 4.33 -16.12
C GLY A 223 11.77 4.47 -17.49
N GLY A 224 10.46 4.25 -17.61
CA GLY A 224 9.68 4.44 -18.83
C GLY A 224 9.14 5.86 -19.00
N THR A 225 8.61 6.15 -20.19
CA THR A 225 7.82 7.35 -20.51
C THR A 225 6.40 6.92 -20.85
N ASN A 226 5.42 7.39 -20.11
CA ASN A 226 4.00 7.10 -20.36
C ASN A 226 3.53 7.89 -21.60
N VAL A 227 3.21 7.17 -22.67
CA VAL A 227 2.81 7.79 -23.95
C VAL A 227 1.47 8.53 -23.88
N ILE A 228 0.61 8.19 -22.90
CA ILE A 228 -0.68 8.87 -22.70
C ILE A 228 -0.45 10.29 -22.19
N THR A 229 0.35 10.45 -21.14
CA THR A 229 0.69 11.77 -20.58
C THR A 229 1.54 12.57 -21.56
N GLU A 230 2.52 11.95 -22.23
CA GLU A 230 3.33 12.59 -23.26
C GLU A 230 2.47 13.19 -24.39
N ALA A 231 1.39 12.50 -24.78
CA ALA A 231 0.46 12.96 -25.81
C ALA A 231 -0.61 13.93 -25.29
N GLY A 232 -0.68 14.20 -23.98
CA GLY A 232 -1.69 15.04 -23.36
C GLY A 232 -3.12 14.46 -23.44
N ILE A 233 -3.24 13.13 -23.49
CA ILE A 233 -4.54 12.46 -23.58
C ILE A 233 -5.12 12.32 -22.18
N VAL A 234 -6.38 12.73 -22.01
CA VAL A 234 -7.18 12.62 -20.79
C VAL A 234 -8.53 12.02 -21.09
N GLY A 235 -9.14 11.37 -20.13
CA GLY A 235 -10.47 10.77 -20.25
C GLY A 235 -11.57 11.81 -20.06
N ASP A 236 -12.74 11.57 -20.68
CA ASP A 236 -13.89 12.46 -20.59
C ASP A 236 -14.54 12.46 -19.21
N SER A 237 -14.80 11.27 -18.65
CA SER A 237 -15.47 11.11 -17.35
C SER A 237 -14.50 10.87 -16.21
N TYR A 238 -13.39 10.21 -16.51
CA TYR A 238 -12.29 9.90 -15.58
C TYR A 238 -10.99 10.38 -16.21
N PRO A 239 -10.55 11.61 -15.89
CA PRO A 239 -9.41 12.23 -16.55
C PRO A 239 -8.16 11.37 -16.61
N ASP A 240 -7.89 10.61 -15.54
CA ASP A 240 -6.70 9.78 -15.41
C ASP A 240 -6.82 8.38 -16.02
N TYR A 241 -8.02 8.04 -16.57
CA TYR A 241 -8.31 6.74 -17.20
C TYR A 241 -8.91 6.92 -18.61
N PRO A 242 -8.13 7.44 -19.58
CA PRO A 242 -8.62 7.68 -20.93
C PRO A 242 -8.86 6.38 -21.68
N ASN A 243 -9.87 6.40 -22.56
CA ASN A 243 -10.06 5.36 -23.56
C ASN A 243 -9.07 5.55 -24.72
N VAL A 244 -8.48 4.44 -25.18
CA VAL A 244 -7.50 4.42 -26.24
C VAL A 244 -7.98 3.50 -27.36
N SER A 245 -8.39 4.09 -28.50
CA SER A 245 -8.76 3.32 -29.69
C SER A 245 -7.53 2.78 -30.43
N LYS A 246 -7.75 1.83 -31.35
CA LYS A 246 -6.67 1.30 -32.21
C LYS A 246 -6.00 2.40 -33.05
N GLU A 247 -6.75 3.39 -33.50
CA GLU A 247 -6.24 4.53 -34.27
C GLU A 247 -5.31 5.40 -33.41
N VAL A 248 -5.67 5.64 -32.14
CA VAL A 248 -4.84 6.35 -31.17
C VAL A 248 -3.58 5.54 -30.87
N LEU A 249 -3.68 4.23 -30.68
CA LEU A 249 -2.54 3.33 -30.48
C LEU A 249 -1.51 3.44 -31.62
N VAL A 250 -1.98 3.45 -32.88
CA VAL A 250 -1.11 3.63 -34.06
C VAL A 250 -0.40 4.99 -34.05
N GLN A 251 -1.08 6.05 -33.57
CA GLN A 251 -0.47 7.38 -33.48
C GLN A 251 0.55 7.49 -32.34
N LEU A 252 0.26 6.88 -31.22
CA LEU A 252 1.13 6.88 -30.02
C LEU A 252 2.44 6.14 -30.26
N LYS A 253 2.44 5.07 -31.04
CA LYS A 253 3.63 4.26 -31.37
C LYS A 253 4.41 3.84 -30.10
N PRO A 254 3.79 3.19 -29.12
CA PRO A 254 4.50 2.70 -27.94
C PRO A 254 5.57 1.69 -28.35
N GLU A 255 6.68 1.68 -27.65
CA GLU A 255 7.78 0.73 -27.81
C GLU A 255 7.58 -0.52 -26.95
N VAL A 256 6.87 -0.33 -25.80
CA VAL A 256 6.49 -1.39 -24.88
C VAL A 256 5.01 -1.21 -24.52
N ILE A 257 4.28 -2.32 -24.44
CA ILE A 257 2.90 -2.36 -23.92
C ILE A 257 2.87 -3.25 -22.70
N PHE A 258 2.39 -2.73 -21.58
CA PHE A 258 2.04 -3.48 -20.40
C PHE A 258 0.54 -3.69 -20.31
N THR A 259 0.13 -4.85 -19.85
CA THR A 259 -1.26 -5.18 -19.56
C THR A 259 -1.34 -6.17 -18.40
N THR A 260 -2.53 -6.38 -17.88
CA THR A 260 -2.83 -7.42 -16.89
C THR A 260 -3.90 -8.36 -17.41
N ALA A 261 -3.96 -9.57 -16.84
CA ALA A 261 -4.99 -10.56 -17.10
C ALA A 261 -5.86 -10.72 -15.86
N TRP A 262 -6.69 -9.74 -15.55
CA TRP A 262 -7.55 -9.75 -14.37
C TRP A 262 -8.43 -11.00 -14.33
N GLY A 263 -8.30 -11.80 -13.25
CA GLY A 263 -9.11 -13.00 -13.06
C GLY A 263 -8.83 -14.16 -14.03
N ALA A 264 -7.78 -14.06 -14.86
CA ALA A 264 -7.33 -15.14 -15.72
C ALA A 264 -5.90 -15.55 -15.31
N PRO A 265 -5.72 -16.47 -14.35
CA PRO A 265 -4.41 -16.76 -13.74
C PRO A 265 -3.41 -17.42 -14.72
N GLU A 266 -3.87 -17.90 -15.86
CA GLU A 266 -3.00 -18.52 -16.87
C GLU A 266 -3.47 -18.10 -18.27
N GLY A 267 -2.75 -17.17 -18.87
CA GLY A 267 -2.92 -16.90 -20.30
C GLY A 267 -2.81 -15.44 -20.70
N GLU A 268 -2.47 -15.26 -21.97
CA GLU A 268 -2.43 -13.94 -22.61
C GLU A 268 -3.86 -13.46 -22.82
N PRO A 269 -4.23 -12.20 -22.44
CA PRO A 269 -5.54 -11.64 -22.74
C PRO A 269 -5.89 -11.76 -24.23
N ALA A 270 -7.14 -12.06 -24.55
CA ALA A 270 -7.58 -12.33 -25.94
C ALA A 270 -7.23 -11.20 -26.91
N PHE A 271 -7.30 -9.95 -26.45
CA PHE A 271 -6.97 -8.78 -27.27
C PHE A 271 -5.49 -8.75 -27.68
N VAL A 272 -4.57 -9.28 -26.88
CA VAL A 272 -3.13 -9.31 -27.21
C VAL A 272 -2.89 -10.20 -28.43
N THR A 273 -3.52 -11.40 -28.45
CA THR A 273 -3.47 -12.27 -29.62
C THR A 273 -4.14 -11.61 -30.85
N GLU A 274 -5.26 -10.91 -30.66
CA GLU A 274 -5.93 -10.15 -31.73
C GLU A 274 -4.98 -9.08 -32.29
N TRP A 275 -4.33 -8.29 -31.44
CA TRP A 275 -3.45 -7.20 -31.85
C TRP A 275 -2.21 -7.70 -32.60
N LYS A 276 -1.60 -8.80 -32.18
CA LYS A 276 -0.47 -9.43 -32.87
C LYS A 276 -0.81 -9.85 -34.29
N ASN A 277 -2.09 -10.11 -34.58
CA ASN A 277 -2.57 -10.55 -35.88
C ASN A 277 -3.29 -9.45 -36.68
N ASP A 278 -3.46 -8.24 -36.12
CA ASP A 278 -4.16 -7.13 -36.81
C ASP A 278 -3.21 -6.38 -37.75
N PRO A 279 -3.43 -6.43 -39.08
CA PRO A 279 -2.58 -5.71 -40.04
C PRO A 279 -2.53 -4.20 -39.81
N ALA A 280 -3.58 -3.61 -39.23
CA ALA A 280 -3.63 -2.18 -38.93
C ALA A 280 -2.63 -1.77 -37.82
N LEU A 281 -2.25 -2.72 -36.97
CA LEU A 281 -1.33 -2.51 -35.85
C LEU A 281 0.11 -3.00 -36.12
N ALA A 282 0.35 -3.61 -37.28
CA ALA A 282 1.64 -4.28 -37.60
C ALA A 282 2.87 -3.34 -37.54
N ASP A 283 2.68 -2.03 -37.71
CA ASP A 283 3.75 -1.03 -37.66
C ASP A 283 3.89 -0.36 -36.26
N VAL A 284 3.05 -0.71 -35.27
CA VAL A 284 3.22 -0.27 -33.89
C VAL A 284 4.47 -0.94 -33.31
N PRO A 285 5.48 -0.18 -32.84
CA PRO A 285 6.79 -0.74 -32.45
C PRO A 285 6.69 -1.90 -31.44
N ALA A 286 5.87 -1.75 -30.40
CA ALA A 286 5.66 -2.80 -29.40
C ALA A 286 5.12 -4.10 -30.01
N ILE A 287 4.15 -4.00 -30.93
CA ILE A 287 3.53 -5.16 -31.56
C ILE A 287 4.51 -5.81 -32.55
N LYS A 288 5.15 -5.00 -33.38
CA LYS A 288 6.14 -5.45 -34.37
C LYS A 288 7.31 -6.21 -33.75
N ASN A 289 7.75 -5.76 -32.58
CA ASN A 289 8.90 -6.33 -31.88
C ASN A 289 8.51 -7.37 -30.82
N GLY A 290 7.21 -7.65 -30.64
CA GLY A 290 6.70 -8.61 -29.65
C GLY A 290 6.85 -8.17 -28.21
N LYS A 291 6.91 -6.85 -27.95
CA LYS A 291 7.10 -6.24 -26.63
C LYS A 291 5.75 -5.89 -25.97
N ILE A 292 4.91 -6.89 -25.83
CA ILE A 292 3.66 -6.82 -25.06
C ILE A 292 3.80 -7.79 -23.89
N TYR A 293 3.76 -7.27 -22.68
CA TYR A 293 3.98 -8.02 -21.46
C TYR A 293 2.72 -8.03 -20.61
N VAL A 294 2.33 -9.22 -20.19
CA VAL A 294 1.24 -9.44 -19.23
C VAL A 294 1.87 -9.46 -17.86
N LEU A 295 1.55 -8.47 -17.04
CA LEU A 295 2.06 -8.30 -15.68
C LEU A 295 1.19 -9.01 -14.66
N ASP A 296 1.73 -9.26 -13.48
CA ASP A 296 0.99 -9.84 -12.36
C ASP A 296 -0.11 -8.87 -11.89
N SER A 297 -1.37 -9.31 -12.00
CA SER A 297 -2.51 -8.47 -11.63
C SER A 297 -2.50 -8.12 -10.14
N ALA A 298 -2.01 -8.99 -9.27
CA ALA A 298 -1.91 -8.73 -7.84
C ALA A 298 -1.02 -7.51 -7.55
N ASN A 299 0.09 -7.36 -8.30
CA ASN A 299 1.05 -6.29 -8.13
C ASN A 299 0.62 -4.96 -8.77
N ILE A 300 -0.10 -5.05 -9.89
CA ILE A 300 -0.40 -3.88 -10.73
C ILE A 300 -1.72 -3.22 -10.37
N THR A 301 -2.73 -4.02 -10.01
CA THR A 301 -4.10 -3.50 -9.81
C THR A 301 -4.45 -3.29 -8.34
N THR A 302 -3.54 -3.54 -7.42
CA THR A 302 -3.73 -3.23 -6.00
C THR A 302 -3.69 -1.71 -5.76
N ALA A 303 -4.42 -1.27 -4.73
CA ALA A 303 -4.32 0.08 -4.17
C ALA A 303 -3.69 0.03 -2.76
N SER A 304 -2.78 -0.92 -2.53
CA SER A 304 -2.06 -1.11 -1.27
C SER A 304 -0.56 -0.87 -1.45
N HIS A 305 0.18 -1.04 -0.36
CA HIS A 305 1.63 -0.92 -0.36
C HIS A 305 2.37 -1.91 -1.28
N TYR A 306 1.69 -2.94 -1.78
CA TYR A 306 2.24 -3.89 -2.76
C TYR A 306 2.42 -3.29 -4.16
N VAL A 307 1.95 -2.06 -4.43
CA VAL A 307 2.21 -1.35 -5.70
C VAL A 307 3.71 -1.26 -6.04
N ILE A 308 4.59 -1.34 -5.04
CA ILE A 308 6.04 -1.34 -5.26
C ILE A 308 6.52 -2.58 -6.01
N GLU A 309 5.88 -3.74 -5.81
CA GLU A 309 6.18 -4.98 -6.56
C GLU A 309 5.91 -4.78 -8.05
N GLY A 310 4.82 -4.08 -8.40
CA GLY A 310 4.50 -3.74 -9.78
C GLY A 310 5.53 -2.82 -10.44
N ALA A 311 6.02 -1.82 -9.71
CA ALA A 311 7.08 -0.95 -10.20
C ALA A 311 8.39 -1.72 -10.45
N GLU A 312 8.75 -2.64 -9.55
CA GLU A 312 9.94 -3.50 -9.70
C GLU A 312 9.79 -4.49 -10.85
N GLU A 313 8.60 -5.08 -11.06
CA GLU A 313 8.31 -5.96 -12.19
C GLU A 313 8.48 -5.21 -13.52
N MET A 314 7.88 -4.02 -13.66
CA MET A 314 8.05 -3.16 -14.83
C MET A 314 9.53 -2.80 -15.05
N ALA A 315 10.26 -2.41 -13.99
CA ALA A 315 11.68 -2.05 -14.07
C ALA A 315 12.55 -3.23 -14.51
N ALA A 316 12.27 -4.43 -14.02
CA ALA A 316 12.99 -5.65 -14.43
C ALA A 316 12.81 -5.94 -15.93
N ILE A 317 11.62 -5.69 -16.49
CA ILE A 317 11.35 -5.84 -17.92
C ILE A 317 12.07 -4.74 -18.70
N LEU A 318 11.87 -3.45 -18.33
CA LEU A 318 12.43 -2.33 -19.08
C LEU A 318 13.98 -2.29 -19.07
N SER A 319 14.61 -2.87 -18.03
CA SER A 319 16.07 -2.96 -17.96
C SER A 319 16.70 -3.94 -18.98
N GLN A 320 15.89 -4.77 -19.63
CA GLN A 320 16.33 -5.75 -20.64
C GLN A 320 16.10 -5.24 -22.07
N GLU A 321 15.46 -4.10 -22.23
CA GLU A 321 15.04 -3.49 -23.49
C GLU A 321 16.06 -2.49 -24.05
#